data_8199bb8081125d4fc1187166f966cf11
#
_entry.id   8199bb8081125d4fc1187166f966cf11
#
_cell.length_a   1.000
_cell.length_b   1.000
_cell.length_c   1.000
_cell.angle_alpha   90.00
_cell.angle_beta   90.00
_cell.angle_gamma   90.00
#
_symmetry.space_group_name_H-M   'P 1'
#
loop_
_entity.id
_entity.type
_entity.pdbx_description
1 polymer ?
#
loop_
_entity_poly.entity_id
_entity_poly.type
_entity_poly.pdbx_seq_one_letter_code
_entity_poly.pdbx_strand_id
1 'polypeptide(L)'
;MPGLIGKKIGMTSVFGADGKNIPCTVIEAGPCVVTQIRTVEKDGYAAVQLAYDEITEKHASKALKGHFEKAGTTPKRKLVEFKADFAQDLKLGDTLTVADVFGDAKFVDVVGTSKGKGFQGVVKRHGFAGVGGQTHGQHNRLRHPGSLGASSWPSRVFKGMRMAGHMGNERVKVFNLEVIKVMPENNLIVVKGSVPGAKGSYVIMED
;
A
#
# COMPACT_ATOMS: atom_id res chain seq x y z
N MET A 1 1.26 -10.09 -13.59
CA MET A 1 0.53 -10.18 -12.32
C MET A 1 -0.73 -9.35 -12.43
N PRO A 2 -1.93 -9.95 -12.36
CA PRO A 2 -3.18 -9.23 -12.29
C PRO A 2 -3.23 -8.41 -11.00
N GLY A 3 -3.91 -7.27 -11.04
CA GLY A 3 -4.01 -6.43 -9.87
C GLY A 3 -5.15 -5.44 -9.94
N LEU A 4 -5.59 -4.94 -8.79
CA LEU A 4 -6.62 -3.91 -8.67
C LEU A 4 -6.20 -2.83 -7.67
N ILE A 5 -6.80 -1.67 -7.83
CA ILE A 5 -6.72 -0.58 -6.86
C ILE A 5 -7.91 -0.72 -5.91
N GLY A 6 -7.65 -0.60 -4.62
CA GLY A 6 -8.69 -0.63 -3.60
C GLY A 6 -8.51 0.45 -2.54
N LYS A 7 -9.46 0.50 -1.63
CA LYS A 7 -9.51 1.42 -0.50
C LYS A 7 -9.72 0.64 0.79
N LYS A 8 -8.85 0.84 1.76
CA LYS A 8 -8.95 0.20 3.06
C LYS A 8 -10.14 0.75 3.82
N ILE A 9 -11.17 -0.05 4.04
CA ILE A 9 -12.37 0.34 4.82
C ILE A 9 -12.09 0.28 6.32
N GLY A 10 -11.49 -0.83 6.78
CA GLY A 10 -11.21 -1.00 8.18
C GLY A 10 -10.77 -2.43 8.50
N MET A 11 -10.69 -2.71 9.80
CA MET A 11 -10.43 -4.05 10.30
C MET A 11 -11.63 -4.56 11.08
N THR A 12 -11.83 -5.85 10.98
CA THR A 12 -12.85 -6.61 11.73
C THR A 12 -12.27 -7.97 12.12
N SER A 13 -13.08 -8.82 12.70
CA SER A 13 -12.73 -10.21 12.94
C SER A 13 -13.84 -11.14 12.45
N VAL A 14 -13.45 -12.31 12.00
CA VAL A 14 -14.35 -13.37 11.54
C VAL A 14 -14.01 -14.64 12.30
N PHE A 15 -15.01 -15.41 12.69
CA PHE A 15 -14.78 -16.71 13.31
C PHE A 15 -14.63 -17.77 12.23
N GLY A 16 -13.52 -18.49 12.27
CA GLY A 16 -13.28 -19.64 11.42
C GLY A 16 -14.17 -20.84 11.79
N ALA A 17 -14.16 -21.87 10.95
CA ALA A 17 -14.88 -23.11 11.20
C ALA A 17 -14.46 -23.78 12.52
N ASP A 18 -13.20 -23.57 12.93
CA ASP A 18 -12.62 -24.08 14.18
C ASP A 18 -13.02 -23.25 15.41
N GLY A 19 -13.90 -22.25 15.28
CA GLY A 19 -14.25 -21.31 16.35
C GLY A 19 -13.15 -20.28 16.68
N LYS A 20 -12.01 -20.30 15.96
CA LYS A 20 -10.91 -19.32 16.17
C LYS A 20 -11.28 -17.95 15.62
N ASN A 21 -10.98 -16.93 16.40
CA ASN A 21 -11.13 -15.55 15.96
C ASN A 21 -9.97 -15.17 15.00
N ILE A 22 -10.32 -14.84 13.76
CA ILE A 22 -9.38 -14.46 12.70
C ILE A 22 -9.47 -12.94 12.48
N PRO A 23 -8.44 -12.16 12.84
CA PRO A 23 -8.42 -10.74 12.53
C PRO A 23 -8.28 -10.54 11.03
N CYS A 24 -9.09 -9.67 10.45
CA CYS A 24 -9.08 -9.42 9.01
C CYS A 24 -9.25 -7.93 8.67
N THR A 25 -8.82 -7.58 7.47
CA THR A 25 -9.00 -6.24 6.89
C THR A 25 -9.99 -6.32 5.74
N VAL A 26 -10.93 -5.39 5.71
CA VAL A 26 -11.89 -5.22 4.62
C VAL A 26 -11.36 -4.14 3.69
N ILE A 27 -11.28 -4.48 2.40
CA ILE A 27 -10.82 -3.60 1.33
C ILE A 27 -11.94 -3.52 0.29
N GLU A 28 -12.31 -2.33 -0.10
CA GLU A 28 -13.15 -2.06 -1.27
C GLU A 28 -12.25 -2.07 -2.50
N ALA A 29 -12.46 -3.05 -3.39
CA ALA A 29 -11.58 -3.35 -4.51
C ALA A 29 -12.31 -3.14 -5.84
N GLY A 30 -12.04 -2.03 -6.51
CA GLY A 30 -12.72 -1.68 -7.75
C GLY A 30 -14.17 -1.15 -7.53
N PRO A 31 -14.95 -0.97 -8.59
CA PRO A 31 -14.56 -1.23 -10.00
C PRO A 31 -13.43 -0.32 -10.48
N CYS A 32 -12.48 -0.89 -11.20
CA CYS A 32 -11.37 -0.14 -11.81
C CYS A 32 -11.57 -0.05 -13.31
N VAL A 33 -11.33 1.12 -13.90
CA VAL A 33 -11.49 1.36 -15.34
C VAL A 33 -10.14 1.41 -16.03
N VAL A 34 -10.01 0.77 -17.18
CA VAL A 34 -8.82 0.80 -18.04
C VAL A 34 -8.74 2.16 -18.73
N THR A 35 -7.74 2.94 -18.39
CA THR A 35 -7.54 4.31 -18.93
C THR A 35 -6.45 4.40 -19.98
N GLN A 36 -5.49 3.50 -19.98
CA GLN A 36 -4.43 3.44 -20.97
C GLN A 36 -3.86 2.03 -21.07
N ILE A 37 -3.52 1.62 -22.29
CA ILE A 37 -2.77 0.40 -22.57
C ILE A 37 -1.44 0.84 -23.19
N ARG A 38 -0.34 0.43 -22.56
CA ARG A 38 1.02 0.68 -23.04
C ARG A 38 1.55 -0.53 -23.78
N THR A 39 2.21 -0.29 -24.90
CA THR A 39 2.80 -1.33 -25.73
C THR A 39 4.31 -1.14 -25.84
N VAL A 40 5.04 -2.24 -26.01
CA VAL A 40 6.51 -2.20 -26.15
C VAL A 40 6.94 -1.31 -27.32
N GLU A 41 6.19 -1.32 -28.42
CA GLU A 41 6.51 -0.55 -29.63
C GLU A 41 6.46 0.96 -29.43
N LYS A 42 5.50 1.45 -28.64
CA LYS A 42 5.28 2.90 -28.44
C LYS A 42 5.93 3.44 -27.17
N ASP A 43 5.84 2.68 -26.09
CA ASP A 43 6.19 3.12 -24.73
C ASP A 43 7.47 2.46 -24.21
N GLY A 44 7.99 1.43 -24.91
CA GLY A 44 9.16 0.66 -24.50
C GLY A 44 8.89 -0.44 -23.46
N TYR A 45 7.65 -0.54 -22.96
CA TYR A 45 7.20 -1.55 -22.01
C TYR A 45 5.70 -1.82 -22.16
N ALA A 46 5.26 -3.00 -21.73
CA ALA A 46 3.85 -3.39 -21.75
C ALA A 46 3.23 -3.23 -20.37
N ALA A 47 2.16 -2.42 -20.28
CA ALA A 47 1.42 -2.17 -19.03
C ALA A 47 -0.03 -1.75 -19.32
N VAL A 48 -0.89 -1.96 -18.33
CA VAL A 48 -2.25 -1.44 -18.32
C VAL A 48 -2.41 -0.48 -17.17
N GLN A 49 -2.89 0.71 -17.47
CA GLN A 49 -3.21 1.71 -16.46
C GLN A 49 -4.66 1.58 -16.04
N LEU A 50 -4.89 1.36 -14.76
CA LEU A 50 -6.19 1.31 -14.12
C LEU A 50 -6.46 2.59 -13.34
N ALA A 51 -7.71 3.01 -13.33
CA ALA A 51 -8.20 4.16 -12.59
C ALA A 51 -9.30 3.77 -11.61
N TYR A 52 -9.27 4.36 -10.42
CA TYR A 52 -10.19 4.08 -9.32
C TYR A 52 -10.61 5.35 -8.58
N ASP A 53 -11.79 5.31 -7.95
CA ASP A 53 -12.39 6.37 -7.13
C ASP A 53 -12.70 7.66 -7.91
N GLU A 54 -13.96 8.01 -7.99
CA GLU A 54 -14.42 9.15 -8.78
C GLU A 54 -14.00 10.49 -8.16
N ILE A 55 -13.70 11.44 -9.00
CA ILE A 55 -13.44 12.81 -8.61
C ILE A 55 -14.39 13.75 -9.34
N THR A 56 -14.90 14.74 -8.63
CA THR A 56 -15.72 15.76 -9.26
C THR A 56 -14.92 16.54 -10.29
N GLU A 57 -15.53 16.89 -11.41
CA GLU A 57 -14.89 17.59 -12.52
C GLU A 57 -14.20 18.91 -12.12
N LYS A 58 -14.70 19.58 -11.07
CA LYS A 58 -14.11 20.82 -10.54
C LYS A 58 -12.70 20.60 -9.99
N HIS A 59 -12.39 19.40 -9.52
CA HIS A 59 -11.08 19.06 -8.96
C HIS A 59 -10.15 18.38 -9.98
N ALA A 60 -10.64 18.07 -11.18
CA ALA A 60 -9.82 17.48 -12.23
C ALA A 60 -9.19 18.59 -13.09
N SER A 61 -7.88 18.50 -13.32
CA SER A 61 -7.18 19.40 -14.26
C SER A 61 -7.63 19.14 -15.71
N LYS A 62 -7.45 20.12 -16.60
CA LYS A 62 -7.79 19.97 -18.03
C LYS A 62 -7.05 18.78 -18.67
N ALA A 63 -5.78 18.57 -18.30
CA ALA A 63 -4.97 17.46 -18.79
C ALA A 63 -5.56 16.11 -18.39
N LEU A 64 -5.96 15.96 -17.12
CA LEU A 64 -6.61 14.75 -16.63
C LEU A 64 -7.96 14.51 -17.30
N LYS A 65 -8.78 15.55 -17.50
CA LYS A 65 -10.05 15.45 -18.22
C LYS A 65 -9.85 14.87 -19.63
N GLY A 66 -8.91 15.45 -20.41
CA GLY A 66 -8.60 14.94 -21.74
C GLY A 66 -8.04 13.51 -21.76
N HIS A 67 -7.34 13.10 -20.70
CA HIS A 67 -6.89 11.70 -20.54
C HIS A 67 -8.05 10.74 -20.34
N PHE A 68 -9.01 11.08 -19.46
CA PHE A 68 -10.18 10.26 -19.19
C PHE A 68 -11.21 10.27 -20.33
N GLU A 69 -11.35 11.39 -21.04
CA GLU A 69 -12.19 11.50 -22.23
C GLU A 69 -11.75 10.51 -23.32
N LYS A 70 -10.43 10.32 -23.53
CA LYS A 70 -9.89 9.32 -24.47
C LYS A 70 -10.28 7.89 -24.09
N ALA A 71 -10.43 7.63 -22.81
CA ALA A 71 -10.84 6.33 -22.28
C ALA A 71 -12.37 6.19 -22.17
N GLY A 72 -13.14 7.24 -22.50
CA GLY A 72 -14.60 7.24 -22.42
C GLY A 72 -15.15 7.17 -20.99
N THR A 73 -14.40 7.64 -19.98
CA THR A 73 -14.77 7.54 -18.57
C THR A 73 -14.72 8.89 -17.84
N THR A 74 -15.39 8.96 -16.70
CA THR A 74 -15.32 10.11 -15.78
C THR A 74 -13.95 10.21 -15.11
N PRO A 75 -13.51 11.42 -14.70
CA PRO A 75 -12.25 11.58 -14.00
C PRO A 75 -12.18 10.75 -12.71
N LYS A 76 -11.07 10.04 -12.51
CA LYS A 76 -10.80 9.22 -11.35
C LYS A 76 -9.63 9.78 -10.54
N ARG A 77 -9.59 9.48 -9.25
CA ARG A 77 -8.62 10.04 -8.30
C ARG A 77 -7.28 9.31 -8.30
N LYS A 78 -7.30 8.00 -8.44
CA LYS A 78 -6.11 7.17 -8.34
C LYS A 78 -5.86 6.44 -9.65
N LEU A 79 -4.65 6.61 -10.18
CA LEU A 79 -4.15 5.92 -11.36
C LEU A 79 -2.96 5.06 -10.96
N VAL A 80 -2.92 3.82 -11.41
CA VAL A 80 -1.79 2.89 -11.20
C VAL A 80 -1.61 2.05 -12.45
N GLU A 81 -0.37 1.79 -12.82
CA GLU A 81 -0.01 0.88 -13.90
C GLU A 81 0.31 -0.51 -13.34
N PHE A 82 -0.22 -1.51 -14.00
CA PHE A 82 0.03 -2.93 -13.75
C PHE A 82 0.72 -3.55 -14.96
N LYS A 83 1.54 -4.57 -14.74
CA LYS A 83 2.18 -5.30 -15.85
C LYS A 83 1.13 -5.97 -16.72
N ALA A 84 1.36 -5.92 -18.04
CA ALA A 84 0.39 -6.37 -19.04
C ALA A 84 0.22 -7.89 -19.18
N ASP A 85 0.83 -8.70 -18.32
CA ASP A 85 0.78 -10.17 -18.42
C ASP A 85 -0.66 -10.74 -18.46
N PHE A 86 -1.63 -10.00 -17.91
CA PHE A 86 -3.06 -10.38 -17.87
C PHE A 86 -3.96 -9.59 -18.83
N ALA A 87 -3.38 -8.69 -19.63
CA ALA A 87 -4.11 -7.61 -20.30
C ALA A 87 -4.28 -7.80 -21.81
N GLN A 88 -4.03 -9.02 -22.32
CA GLN A 88 -4.03 -9.26 -23.77
C GLN A 88 -5.39 -8.99 -24.44
N ASP A 89 -6.50 -9.11 -23.69
CA ASP A 89 -7.86 -8.91 -24.20
C ASP A 89 -8.54 -7.62 -23.72
N LEU A 90 -7.88 -6.82 -22.90
CA LEU A 90 -8.46 -5.60 -22.33
C LEU A 90 -8.47 -4.45 -23.34
N LYS A 91 -9.57 -3.70 -23.33
CA LYS A 91 -9.76 -2.50 -24.15
C LYS A 91 -9.85 -1.24 -23.28
N LEU A 92 -9.62 -0.09 -23.90
CA LEU A 92 -9.84 1.20 -23.24
C LEU A 92 -11.31 1.32 -22.83
N GLY A 93 -11.53 1.74 -21.58
CA GLY A 93 -12.86 1.90 -21.02
C GLY A 93 -13.44 0.64 -20.35
N ASP A 94 -12.79 -0.52 -20.49
CA ASP A 94 -13.23 -1.73 -19.81
C ASP A 94 -13.18 -1.55 -18.29
N THR A 95 -14.15 -2.17 -17.61
CA THR A 95 -14.25 -2.11 -16.15
C THR A 95 -13.93 -3.47 -15.57
N LEU A 96 -12.95 -3.48 -14.64
CA LEU A 96 -12.53 -4.67 -13.92
C LEU A 96 -13.12 -4.67 -12.52
N THR A 97 -13.76 -5.76 -12.12
CA THR A 97 -14.32 -5.98 -10.78
C THR A 97 -13.43 -6.89 -9.95
N VAL A 98 -13.73 -6.97 -8.66
CA VAL A 98 -12.98 -7.87 -7.75
C VAL A 98 -13.15 -9.34 -8.14
N ALA A 99 -14.30 -9.72 -8.71
CA ALA A 99 -14.54 -11.09 -9.13
C ALA A 99 -13.70 -11.49 -10.34
N ASP A 100 -13.50 -10.57 -11.27
CA ASP A 100 -12.75 -10.83 -12.51
C ASP A 100 -11.25 -11.10 -12.23
N VAL A 101 -10.70 -10.49 -11.17
CA VAL A 101 -9.28 -10.55 -10.88
C VAL A 101 -8.96 -11.48 -9.71
N PHE A 102 -9.78 -11.50 -8.66
CA PHE A 102 -9.52 -12.22 -7.41
C PHE A 102 -10.60 -13.22 -7.04
N GLY A 103 -11.47 -13.63 -7.96
CA GLY A 103 -12.57 -14.55 -7.69
C GLY A 103 -12.12 -15.87 -7.05
N ASP A 104 -11.05 -16.45 -7.57
CA ASP A 104 -10.48 -17.74 -7.13
C ASP A 104 -9.15 -17.60 -6.38
N ALA A 105 -8.70 -16.39 -6.12
CA ALA A 105 -7.43 -16.12 -5.47
C ALA A 105 -7.44 -16.59 -4.00
N LYS A 106 -6.47 -17.43 -3.62
CA LYS A 106 -6.29 -17.87 -2.22
C LYS A 106 -5.44 -16.90 -1.42
N PHE A 107 -4.50 -16.24 -2.07
CA PHE A 107 -3.58 -15.29 -1.47
C PHE A 107 -3.54 -14.01 -2.30
N VAL A 108 -3.18 -12.92 -1.68
CA VAL A 108 -3.03 -11.62 -2.34
C VAL A 108 -1.90 -10.84 -1.68
N ASP A 109 -1.10 -10.17 -2.51
CA ASP A 109 -0.11 -9.21 -2.06
C ASP A 109 -0.75 -7.83 -1.97
N VAL A 110 -0.53 -7.13 -0.88
CA VAL A 110 -1.12 -5.80 -0.69
C VAL A 110 -0.04 -4.75 -0.46
N VAL A 111 -0.01 -3.77 -1.34
CA VAL A 111 0.90 -2.62 -1.29
C VAL A 111 0.13 -1.39 -0.83
N GLY A 112 0.67 -0.70 0.16
CA GLY A 112 0.09 0.55 0.64
C GLY A 112 1.13 1.48 1.23
N THR A 113 0.71 2.70 1.55
CA THR A 113 1.55 3.65 2.25
C THR A 113 1.32 3.52 3.75
N SER A 114 2.37 3.23 4.51
CA SER A 114 2.29 3.07 5.95
C SER A 114 1.88 4.38 6.64
N LYS A 115 1.31 4.27 7.85
CA LYS A 115 0.95 5.47 8.63
C LYS A 115 2.20 6.28 8.96
N GLY A 116 2.20 7.56 8.60
CA GLY A 116 3.26 8.50 8.98
C GLY A 116 3.32 8.68 10.50
N LYS A 117 4.52 8.70 11.05
CA LYS A 117 4.79 8.92 12.48
C LYS A 117 5.66 10.15 12.73
N GLY A 118 5.98 10.90 11.66
CA GLY A 118 6.86 12.06 11.71
C GLY A 118 8.30 11.71 12.07
N PHE A 119 9.02 12.65 12.63
CA PHE A 119 10.39 12.44 13.11
C PHE A 119 10.36 11.65 14.42
N GLN A 120 11.05 10.52 14.48
CA GLN A 120 11.07 9.65 15.65
C GLN A 120 12.50 9.39 16.11
N GLY A 121 12.67 9.29 17.44
CA GLY A 121 13.91 8.86 18.07
C GLY A 121 14.18 7.36 17.85
N VAL A 122 15.42 6.97 18.13
CA VAL A 122 15.93 5.61 17.87
C VAL A 122 15.18 4.51 18.63
N VAL A 123 14.64 4.81 19.80
CA VAL A 123 13.87 3.84 20.59
C VAL A 123 12.61 3.40 19.84
N LYS A 124 11.82 4.36 19.30
CA LYS A 124 10.60 4.03 18.56
C LYS A 124 10.90 3.58 17.13
N ARG A 125 11.90 4.19 16.48
CA ARG A 125 12.22 3.92 15.07
C ARG A 125 12.91 2.59 14.87
N HIS A 126 13.82 2.23 15.77
CA HIS A 126 14.69 1.05 15.62
C HIS A 126 14.60 0.05 16.77
N GLY A 127 13.78 0.30 17.79
CA GLY A 127 13.62 -0.60 18.92
C GLY A 127 14.82 -0.59 19.89
N PHE A 128 15.60 0.48 19.94
CA PHE A 128 16.72 0.57 20.89
C PHE A 128 16.22 0.63 22.32
N ALA A 129 16.95 -0.01 23.24
CA ALA A 129 16.60 -0.03 24.65
C ALA A 129 16.73 1.37 25.30
N GLY A 130 17.62 2.19 24.79
CA GLY A 130 18.03 3.43 25.44
C GLY A 130 19.03 3.15 26.58
N VAL A 131 19.18 4.11 27.44
CA VAL A 131 19.96 3.97 28.69
C VAL A 131 18.99 3.66 29.82
N GLY A 132 19.32 2.71 30.69
CA GLY A 132 18.48 2.27 31.81
C GLY A 132 17.97 3.42 32.70
N GLY A 133 17.48 3.11 33.88
CA GLY A 133 16.86 4.09 34.76
C GLY A 133 17.78 5.22 35.20
N GLN A 134 17.23 6.17 35.94
CA GLN A 134 17.94 7.28 36.51
C GLN A 134 18.74 6.80 37.75
N THR A 135 20.07 6.90 37.69
CA THR A 135 20.94 6.56 38.83
C THR A 135 22.10 7.55 38.90
N HIS A 136 22.52 7.95 40.13
CA HIS A 136 23.72 8.73 40.39
C HIS A 136 23.90 9.95 39.45
N GLY A 137 22.87 10.82 39.30
CA GLY A 137 22.92 12.00 38.45
C GLY A 137 22.63 11.80 36.96
N GLN A 138 22.33 10.59 36.52
CA GLN A 138 21.90 10.28 35.16
C GLN A 138 20.46 10.77 34.92
N HIS A 139 20.25 11.80 34.09
CA HIS A 139 18.91 12.36 33.84
C HIS A 139 18.54 12.44 32.36
N ASN A 140 19.40 12.97 31.49
CA ASN A 140 19.02 13.42 30.14
C ASN A 140 19.34 12.43 29.00
N ARG A 141 19.69 11.17 29.29
CA ARG A 141 20.16 10.21 28.27
C ARG A 141 19.26 8.99 28.07
N LEU A 142 18.06 8.99 28.62
CA LEU A 142 17.18 7.81 28.68
C LEU A 142 16.86 7.23 27.30
N ARG A 143 16.65 8.06 26.31
CA ARG A 143 16.20 7.64 24.96
C ARG A 143 17.23 7.93 23.86
N HIS A 144 18.50 7.91 24.23
CA HIS A 144 19.60 8.13 23.31
C HIS A 144 20.02 6.85 22.56
N PRO A 145 20.69 6.98 21.39
CA PRO A 145 21.15 5.83 20.59
C PRO A 145 22.32 5.07 21.25
N GLY A 146 23.03 5.67 22.20
CA GLY A 146 24.28 5.16 22.74
C GLY A 146 25.47 5.51 21.88
N SER A 147 26.50 4.66 21.86
CA SER A 147 27.72 4.87 21.08
C SER A 147 27.42 4.85 19.58
N LEU A 148 28.06 5.74 18.82
CA LEU A 148 27.98 5.82 17.37
C LEU A 148 29.15 5.14 16.65
N GLY A 149 30.10 4.56 17.39
CA GLY A 149 31.26 3.88 16.85
C GLY A 149 32.50 4.04 17.71
N ALA A 150 33.65 3.60 17.19
CA ALA A 150 34.94 3.76 17.82
C ALA A 150 35.44 5.21 17.71
N SER A 151 36.40 5.60 18.59
CA SER A 151 36.90 6.97 18.69
C SER A 151 37.86 7.36 17.54
N SER A 152 39.17 7.23 17.75
CA SER A 152 40.20 7.74 16.84
C SER A 152 40.28 7.01 15.50
N TRP A 153 39.87 5.79 15.44
CA TRP A 153 39.77 4.98 14.21
C TRP A 153 38.37 4.35 14.09
N PRO A 154 37.64 4.56 12.99
CA PRO A 154 37.95 5.24 11.73
C PRO A 154 37.70 6.75 11.71
N SER A 155 37.50 7.43 12.84
CA SER A 155 37.23 8.88 12.99
C SER A 155 35.99 9.37 12.25
N ARG A 156 35.04 8.50 12.00
CA ARG A 156 33.77 8.80 11.31
C ARG A 156 32.65 7.87 11.76
N VAL A 157 31.41 8.29 11.53
CA VAL A 157 30.21 7.44 11.63
C VAL A 157 29.94 6.83 10.26
N PHE A 158 29.77 5.53 10.18
CA PHE A 158 29.50 4.86 8.93
C PHE A 158 28.11 5.20 8.38
N LYS A 159 27.97 5.18 7.06
CA LYS A 159 26.67 5.29 6.38
C LYS A 159 25.76 4.12 6.81
N GLY A 160 24.45 4.38 6.89
CA GLY A 160 23.47 3.37 7.30
C GLY A 160 23.35 3.17 8.81
N MET A 161 24.07 3.92 9.64
CA MET A 161 23.90 3.89 11.10
C MET A 161 22.44 4.22 11.47
N ARG A 162 21.88 3.42 12.37
CA ARG A 162 20.50 3.58 12.84
C ARG A 162 20.37 4.79 13.76
N MET A 163 19.85 5.88 13.21
CA MET A 163 19.66 7.15 13.91
C MET A 163 18.20 7.59 13.92
N ALA A 164 17.89 8.62 14.69
CA ALA A 164 16.61 9.31 14.63
C ALA A 164 16.32 9.82 13.21
N GLY A 165 15.06 9.94 12.85
CA GLY A 165 14.64 10.43 11.54
C GLY A 165 13.19 10.16 11.25
N HIS A 166 12.78 10.43 10.00
CA HIS A 166 11.44 10.18 9.51
C HIS A 166 11.06 8.69 9.64
N MET A 167 9.87 8.42 10.12
CA MET A 167 9.32 7.06 10.28
C MET A 167 7.90 7.00 9.70
N GLY A 168 7.64 5.92 8.96
CA GLY A 168 6.36 5.74 8.27
C GLY A 168 6.22 6.61 7.02
N ASN A 169 5.00 6.65 6.46
CA ASN A 169 4.71 7.26 5.14
C ASN A 169 5.60 6.68 4.03
N GLU A 170 5.89 5.40 4.14
CA GLU A 170 6.70 4.63 3.20
C GLU A 170 5.81 3.62 2.47
N ARG A 171 6.15 3.32 1.21
CA ARG A 171 5.50 2.25 0.45
C ARG A 171 5.92 0.91 1.05
N VAL A 172 4.95 0.15 1.53
CA VAL A 172 5.14 -1.17 2.15
C VAL A 172 4.31 -2.19 1.39
N LYS A 173 4.91 -3.32 1.04
CA LYS A 173 4.23 -4.48 0.47
C LYS A 173 4.15 -5.57 1.54
N VAL A 174 2.95 -6.07 1.77
CA VAL A 174 2.69 -7.25 2.61
C VAL A 174 2.34 -8.39 1.68
N PHE A 175 3.12 -9.44 1.75
CA PHE A 175 3.02 -10.59 0.87
C PHE A 175 2.08 -11.66 1.41
N ASN A 176 1.48 -12.43 0.51
CA ASN A 176 0.76 -13.67 0.80
C ASN A 176 -0.32 -13.52 1.88
N LEU A 177 -1.15 -12.48 1.80
CA LEU A 177 -2.31 -12.37 2.68
C LEU A 177 -3.40 -13.34 2.21
N GLU A 178 -3.82 -14.24 3.10
CA GLU A 178 -4.89 -15.19 2.84
C GLU A 178 -6.22 -14.47 2.61
N VAL A 179 -6.88 -14.76 1.50
CA VAL A 179 -8.23 -14.24 1.19
C VAL A 179 -9.26 -15.05 1.93
N ILE A 180 -9.98 -14.42 2.85
CA ILE A 180 -11.03 -15.10 3.65
C ILE A 180 -12.33 -15.17 2.86
N LYS A 181 -12.70 -14.05 2.23
CA LYS A 181 -13.97 -13.95 1.49
C LYS A 181 -13.89 -12.85 0.44
N VAL A 182 -14.45 -13.12 -0.73
CA VAL A 182 -14.73 -12.14 -1.77
C VAL A 182 -16.23 -11.91 -1.82
N MET A 183 -16.67 -10.66 -1.87
CA MET A 183 -18.08 -10.26 -1.97
C MET A 183 -18.26 -9.38 -3.21
N PRO A 184 -18.54 -9.99 -4.38
CA PRO A 184 -18.62 -9.29 -5.65
C PRO A 184 -19.72 -8.21 -5.70
N GLU A 185 -20.85 -8.46 -5.07
CA GLU A 185 -22.00 -7.54 -5.04
C GLU A 185 -21.63 -6.14 -4.50
N ASN A 186 -20.69 -6.10 -3.55
CA ASN A 186 -20.25 -4.87 -2.89
C ASN A 186 -18.82 -4.46 -3.29
N ASN A 187 -18.19 -5.17 -4.22
CA ASN A 187 -16.77 -5.01 -4.58
C ASN A 187 -15.83 -5.06 -3.35
N LEU A 188 -16.10 -5.97 -2.41
CA LEU A 188 -15.30 -6.10 -1.19
C LEU A 188 -14.47 -7.39 -1.23
N ILE A 189 -13.24 -7.27 -0.77
CA ILE A 189 -12.36 -8.39 -0.45
C ILE A 189 -11.94 -8.32 1.02
N VAL A 190 -12.01 -9.47 1.69
CA VAL A 190 -11.64 -9.61 3.10
C VAL A 190 -10.37 -10.44 3.17
N VAL A 191 -9.29 -9.83 3.63
CA VAL A 191 -7.97 -10.45 3.76
C VAL A 191 -7.61 -10.64 5.22
N LYS A 192 -6.93 -11.74 5.53
CA LYS A 192 -6.46 -12.06 6.88
C LYS A 192 -5.32 -11.15 7.30
N GLY A 193 -5.41 -10.60 8.49
CA GLY A 193 -4.35 -9.78 9.08
C GLY A 193 -4.46 -8.29 8.76
N SER A 194 -3.34 -7.60 8.90
CA SER A 194 -3.25 -6.15 8.76
C SER A 194 -2.74 -5.73 7.40
N VAL A 195 -3.26 -4.62 6.90
CA VAL A 195 -2.88 -3.98 5.62
C VAL A 195 -2.26 -2.61 5.94
N PRO A 196 -1.19 -2.20 5.23
CA PRO A 196 -0.56 -0.90 5.45
C PRO A 196 -1.54 0.26 5.24
N GLY A 197 -1.29 1.35 5.97
CA GLY A 197 -2.04 2.58 5.83
C GLY A 197 -3.16 2.80 6.85
N ALA A 198 -3.72 3.99 6.79
CA ALA A 198 -4.86 4.40 7.60
C ALA A 198 -6.17 3.86 7.01
N LYS A 199 -7.26 3.93 7.77
CA LYS A 199 -8.61 3.75 7.25
C LYS A 199 -8.87 4.79 6.15
N GLY A 200 -9.43 4.39 5.02
CA GLY A 200 -9.66 5.24 3.85
C GLY A 200 -8.45 5.43 2.93
N SER A 201 -7.27 4.85 3.23
CA SER A 201 -6.12 4.93 2.33
C SER A 201 -6.26 3.98 1.14
N TYR A 202 -5.65 4.38 0.01
CA TYR A 202 -5.57 3.52 -1.17
C TYR A 202 -4.53 2.43 -0.96
N VAL A 203 -4.86 1.26 -1.46
CA VAL A 203 -3.99 0.09 -1.51
C VAL A 203 -4.00 -0.49 -2.92
N ILE A 204 -2.91 -1.12 -3.29
CA ILE A 204 -2.76 -1.85 -4.56
C ILE A 204 -2.71 -3.32 -4.19
N MET A 205 -3.54 -4.12 -4.81
CA MET A 205 -3.58 -5.55 -4.63
C MET A 205 -3.01 -6.22 -5.88
N GLU A 206 -2.18 -7.22 -5.69
CA GLU A 206 -1.50 -7.99 -6.75
C GLU A 206 -1.61 -9.47 -6.38
N ASP A 207 -1.85 -10.31 -7.38
CA ASP A 207 -1.81 -11.78 -7.23
C ASP A 207 -0.44 -12.32 -7.64
#